data_c517828625296814a83c695fbabf6d5c
#
_entry.id   c517828625296814a83c695fbabf6d5c
#
_cell.length_a   1.000
_cell.length_b   1.000
_cell.length_c   1.000
_cell.angle_alpha   90.00
_cell.angle_beta   90.00
_cell.angle_gamma   90.00
#
_symmetry.space_group_name_H-M   'P 1'
#
loop_
_entity.id
_entity.type
_entity.pdbx_description
1 polymer ?
#
loop_
_entity_poly.entity_id
_entity_poly.type
_entity_poly.pdbx_seq_one_letter_code
_entity_poly.pdbx_strand_id
1 'polypeptide(L)'
;DFIMGYKPQDEGFKLTNGIFYQFCMNAAEHPDKDYFFIIDEINRGNMSKIFGELLMLIEKDYRGTTVTLAYSRTAFSVPKNLYIIGMMNTADRSLAMIDYALRRRFNFYEMEPGFNSEGFKAYQASLKNETFNTLIEQIIDLNREINIDDSLGPGFRIGHSYFCGQEECTEEWMKAVVYYDIIPMLQEYWFDDRQKVKRWENLLIGVFND
;
A
#
# COMPACT_ATOMS: atom_id res chain seq x y z
N ASP A 1 11.38 -8.52 16.41
CA ASP A 1 11.47 -7.30 17.23
C ASP A 1 11.79 -6.10 16.35
N PHE A 2 11.09 -4.99 16.56
CA PHE A 2 11.24 -3.81 15.73
C PHE A 2 12.43 -2.94 16.19
N ILE A 3 12.50 -2.66 17.49
CA ILE A 3 13.55 -1.85 18.07
C ILE A 3 14.55 -2.72 18.82
N MET A 4 14.09 -3.42 19.84
CA MET A 4 14.85 -4.38 20.63
C MET A 4 13.94 -5.47 21.16
N GLY A 5 14.49 -6.67 21.41
CA GLY A 5 13.76 -7.75 22.04
C GLY A 5 14.66 -8.86 22.58
N TYR A 6 14.13 -9.56 23.55
CA TYR A 6 14.81 -10.73 24.10
C TYR A 6 14.57 -11.94 23.21
N LYS A 7 15.66 -12.56 22.71
CA LYS A 7 15.61 -13.80 21.95
C LYS A 7 16.15 -14.97 22.79
N PRO A 8 15.53 -16.15 22.71
CA PRO A 8 16.05 -17.33 23.40
C PRO A 8 17.42 -17.71 22.85
N GLN A 9 18.31 -18.12 23.73
CA GLN A 9 19.61 -18.74 23.45
C GLN A 9 19.79 -19.98 24.35
N ASP A 10 20.80 -20.77 24.11
CA ASP A 10 21.06 -22.04 24.84
C ASP A 10 21.12 -21.85 26.36
N GLU A 11 21.57 -20.70 26.85
CA GLU A 11 21.67 -20.35 28.28
C GLU A 11 20.73 -19.20 28.69
N GLY A 12 19.50 -19.12 28.14
CA GLY A 12 18.49 -18.12 28.57
C GLY A 12 18.07 -17.16 27.47
N PHE A 13 17.96 -15.87 27.80
CA PHE A 13 17.50 -14.84 26.87
C PHE A 13 18.55 -13.75 26.68
N LYS A 14 18.80 -13.37 25.43
CA LYS A 14 19.68 -12.26 25.08
C LYS A 14 18.89 -11.12 24.44
N LEU A 15 19.15 -9.89 24.92
CA LEU A 15 18.63 -8.69 24.30
C LEU A 15 19.31 -8.49 22.94
N THR A 16 18.53 -8.38 21.88
CA THR A 16 19.02 -8.19 20.50
C THR A 16 18.41 -6.93 19.89
N ASN A 17 19.19 -6.27 19.05
CA ASN A 17 18.73 -5.11 18.29
C ASN A 17 17.78 -5.52 17.20
N GLY A 18 16.65 -4.81 17.08
CA GLY A 18 15.67 -5.01 16.03
C GLY A 18 16.06 -4.34 14.71
N ILE A 19 15.26 -4.58 13.69
CA ILE A 19 15.53 -4.12 12.32
C ILE A 19 15.56 -2.57 12.22
N PHE A 20 14.65 -1.89 12.89
CA PHE A 20 14.58 -0.43 12.85
C PHE A 20 15.79 0.21 13.57
N TYR A 21 16.20 -0.38 14.71
CA TYR A 21 17.41 0.07 15.42
C TYR A 21 18.65 -0.02 14.53
N GLN A 22 18.87 -1.18 13.90
CA GLN A 22 20.02 -1.40 13.01
C GLN A 22 20.00 -0.44 11.81
N PHE A 23 18.82 -0.21 11.26
CA PHE A 23 18.65 0.70 10.14
C PHE A 23 18.97 2.16 10.53
N CYS A 24 18.57 2.60 11.72
CA CYS A 24 18.93 3.90 12.27
C CYS A 24 20.44 4.04 12.46
N MET A 25 21.12 3.01 12.96
CA MET A 25 22.57 3.03 13.14
C MET A 25 23.30 3.16 11.79
N ASN A 26 22.88 2.39 10.79
CA ASN A 26 23.44 2.48 9.44
C ASN A 26 23.23 3.87 8.81
N ALA A 27 22.05 4.47 9.01
CA ALA A 27 21.78 5.81 8.53
C ALA A 27 22.63 6.87 9.23
N ALA A 28 22.87 6.71 10.52
CA ALA A 28 23.73 7.62 11.30
C ALA A 28 25.21 7.57 10.89
N GLU A 29 25.70 6.42 10.42
CA GLU A 29 27.07 6.26 9.91
C GLU A 29 27.30 6.95 8.56
N HIS A 30 26.23 7.25 7.81
CA HIS A 30 26.29 7.85 6.48
C HIS A 30 25.38 9.08 6.39
N PRO A 31 25.68 10.18 7.08
CA PRO A 31 24.79 11.34 7.19
C PRO A 31 24.61 12.11 5.88
N ASP A 32 25.43 11.84 4.88
CA ASP A 32 25.41 12.40 3.53
C ASP A 32 24.48 11.65 2.56
N LYS A 33 23.87 10.53 3.01
CA LYS A 33 22.95 9.71 2.20
C LYS A 33 21.58 9.67 2.81
N ASP A 34 20.55 9.70 1.97
CA ASP A 34 19.16 9.50 2.40
C ASP A 34 18.87 7.99 2.56
N TYR A 35 18.19 7.67 3.66
CA TYR A 35 17.76 6.32 4.01
C TYR A 35 16.24 6.25 4.07
N PHE A 36 15.63 5.28 3.40
CA PHE A 36 14.18 5.09 3.35
C PHE A 36 13.80 3.78 4.02
N PHE A 37 13.09 3.86 5.15
CA PHE A 37 12.54 2.71 5.86
C PHE A 37 11.08 2.53 5.46
N ILE A 38 10.79 1.46 4.71
CA ILE A 38 9.45 1.18 4.20
C ILE A 38 8.75 0.20 5.13
N ILE A 39 7.55 0.55 5.56
CA ILE A 39 6.65 -0.30 6.36
C ILE A 39 5.44 -0.61 5.50
N ASP A 40 5.38 -1.83 5.00
CA ASP A 40 4.20 -2.32 4.30
C ASP A 40 3.11 -2.68 5.30
N GLU A 41 1.84 -2.45 4.92
CA GLU A 41 0.67 -2.72 5.76
C GLU A 41 0.77 -2.07 7.16
N ILE A 42 1.19 -0.80 7.21
CA ILE A 42 1.44 -0.08 8.48
C ILE A 42 0.22 -0.08 9.42
N ASN A 43 -0.99 -0.21 8.88
CA ASN A 43 -2.24 -0.27 9.63
C ASN A 43 -2.57 -1.65 10.22
N ARG A 44 -1.82 -2.73 9.88
CA ARG A 44 -2.01 -4.05 10.49
C ARG A 44 -1.43 -4.16 11.90
N GLY A 45 -0.49 -3.30 12.25
CA GLY A 45 0.13 -3.29 13.57
C GLY A 45 -0.31 -2.12 14.44
N ASN A 46 -0.31 -2.30 15.76
CA ASN A 46 -0.43 -1.18 16.67
C ASN A 46 0.91 -0.43 16.72
N MET A 47 1.09 0.52 15.82
CA MET A 47 2.34 1.24 15.64
C MET A 47 2.73 2.07 16.86
N SER A 48 1.77 2.59 17.62
CA SER A 48 2.05 3.28 18.88
C SER A 48 2.72 2.36 19.90
N LYS A 49 2.31 1.07 19.94
CA LYS A 49 2.98 0.06 20.77
C LYS A 49 4.32 -0.39 20.18
N ILE A 50 4.41 -0.50 18.87
CA ILE A 50 5.62 -0.95 18.15
C ILE A 50 6.75 0.08 18.30
N PHE A 51 6.46 1.37 18.09
CA PHE A 51 7.42 2.45 18.29
C PHE A 51 7.63 2.79 19.78
N GLY A 52 6.59 2.60 20.61
CA GLY A 52 6.68 2.84 22.03
C GLY A 52 7.25 4.22 22.36
N GLU A 53 8.30 4.24 23.16
CA GLU A 53 9.02 5.46 23.57
C GLU A 53 9.67 6.23 22.40
N LEU A 54 9.89 5.56 21.26
CA LEU A 54 10.48 6.18 20.07
C LEU A 54 9.47 6.91 19.19
N LEU A 55 8.17 6.81 19.50
CA LEU A 55 7.12 7.44 18.70
C LEU A 55 7.32 8.96 18.53
N MET A 56 7.88 9.61 19.54
CA MET A 56 8.24 11.03 19.49
C MET A 56 9.37 11.29 18.49
N LEU A 57 10.36 10.40 18.41
CA LEU A 57 11.58 10.59 17.61
C LEU A 57 11.33 10.49 16.10
N ILE A 58 10.19 9.95 15.68
CA ILE A 58 9.84 9.92 14.25
C ILE A 58 9.28 11.25 13.76
N GLU A 59 8.90 12.17 14.64
CA GLU A 59 8.50 13.53 14.27
C GLU A 59 9.70 14.33 13.75
N LYS A 60 9.45 15.18 12.75
CA LYS A 60 10.49 15.96 12.07
C LYS A 60 11.33 16.81 13.07
N ASP A 61 10.66 17.42 14.02
CA ASP A 61 11.30 18.35 14.98
C ASP A 61 12.15 17.64 16.05
N TYR A 62 11.91 16.34 16.25
CA TYR A 62 12.66 15.53 17.22
C TYR A 62 13.71 14.61 16.58
N ARG A 63 13.87 14.67 15.24
CA ARG A 63 14.93 13.91 14.55
C ARG A 63 16.32 14.34 15.00
N GLY A 64 17.15 13.36 15.35
CA GLY A 64 18.48 13.58 15.93
C GLY A 64 18.47 13.87 17.44
N THR A 65 17.30 14.00 18.08
CA THR A 65 17.22 14.07 19.55
C THR A 65 17.53 12.70 20.15
N THR A 66 18.32 12.67 21.21
CA THR A 66 18.74 11.45 21.88
C THR A 66 17.80 11.13 23.05
N VAL A 67 17.39 9.87 23.15
CA VAL A 67 16.67 9.31 24.31
C VAL A 67 17.44 8.09 24.86
N THR A 68 17.20 7.72 26.11
CA THR A 68 17.73 6.48 26.69
C THR A 68 16.72 5.37 26.53
N LEU A 69 17.09 4.29 25.84
CA LEU A 69 16.21 3.14 25.64
C LEU A 69 15.94 2.41 26.98
N ALA A 70 14.68 2.02 27.20
CA ALA A 70 14.23 1.43 28.46
C ALA A 70 14.95 0.09 28.78
N TYR A 71 15.15 -0.76 27.80
CA TYR A 71 15.72 -2.10 27.98
C TYR A 71 17.26 -2.09 28.05
N SER A 72 17.92 -1.47 27.08
CA SER A 72 19.39 -1.48 26.98
C SER A 72 20.08 -0.42 27.83
N ARG A 73 19.34 0.61 28.24
CA ARG A 73 19.88 1.82 28.90
C ARG A 73 20.92 2.57 28.06
N THR A 74 20.93 2.33 26.75
CA THR A 74 21.81 3.01 25.80
C THR A 74 21.14 4.23 25.20
N ALA A 75 21.96 5.20 24.81
CA ALA A 75 21.50 6.38 24.07
C ALA A 75 21.09 5.96 22.63
N PHE A 76 19.96 6.49 22.17
CA PHE A 76 19.45 6.23 20.82
C PHE A 76 18.80 7.49 20.24
N SER A 77 18.95 7.67 18.92
CA SER A 77 18.28 8.73 18.18
C SER A 77 17.83 8.20 16.80
N VAL A 78 16.80 8.81 16.24
CA VAL A 78 16.43 8.58 14.84
C VAL A 78 17.11 9.65 13.99
N PRO A 79 18.00 9.28 13.05
CA PRO A 79 18.79 10.24 12.28
C PRO A 79 17.91 11.13 11.37
N LYS A 80 18.40 12.33 11.06
CA LYS A 80 17.69 13.30 10.21
C LYS A 80 17.56 12.86 8.75
N ASN A 81 18.52 12.09 8.26
CA ASN A 81 18.58 11.53 6.90
C ASN A 81 17.78 10.22 6.75
N LEU A 82 17.01 9.81 7.77
CA LEU A 82 16.14 8.64 7.71
C LEU A 82 14.68 9.05 7.46
N TYR A 83 14.07 8.55 6.41
CA TYR A 83 12.69 8.77 6.04
C TYR A 83 11.88 7.48 6.26
N ILE A 84 10.68 7.62 6.81
CA ILE A 84 9.78 6.49 7.03
C ILE A 84 8.62 6.61 6.04
N ILE A 85 8.39 5.56 5.26
CA ILE A 85 7.30 5.45 4.29
C ILE A 85 6.39 4.32 4.78
N GLY A 86 5.16 4.65 5.16
CA GLY A 86 4.13 3.66 5.49
C GLY A 86 3.21 3.44 4.30
N MET A 87 3.02 2.18 3.92
CA MET A 87 2.01 1.80 2.92
C MET A 87 0.83 1.14 3.63
N MET A 88 -0.37 1.42 3.16
CA MET A 88 -1.58 0.82 3.70
C MET A 88 -2.62 0.57 2.61
N ASN A 89 -3.35 -0.52 2.74
CA ASN A 89 -4.54 -0.77 1.95
C ASN A 89 -5.76 -0.27 2.72
N THR A 90 -6.43 0.77 2.17
CA THR A 90 -7.60 1.38 2.79
C THR A 90 -8.90 0.63 2.50
N ALA A 91 -8.90 -0.31 1.55
CA ALA A 91 -10.04 -1.18 1.25
C ALA A 91 -10.29 -2.23 2.34
N ASP A 92 -9.26 -2.63 3.08
CA ASP A 92 -9.40 -3.60 4.15
C ASP A 92 -10.03 -2.97 5.41
N ARG A 93 -11.36 -3.09 5.51
CA ARG A 93 -12.16 -2.58 6.64
C ARG A 93 -11.96 -3.33 7.95
N SER A 94 -11.35 -4.50 7.90
CA SER A 94 -11.05 -5.32 9.09
C SER A 94 -9.87 -4.75 9.89
N LEU A 95 -9.10 -3.85 9.28
CA LEU A 95 -7.91 -3.27 9.87
C LEU A 95 -8.25 -2.06 10.75
N ALA A 96 -7.49 -1.92 11.83
CA ALA A 96 -7.62 -0.78 12.72
C ALA A 96 -7.35 0.54 11.97
N MET A 97 -8.18 1.54 12.22
CA MET A 97 -7.85 2.91 11.78
C MET A 97 -6.51 3.30 12.39
N ILE A 98 -5.68 3.97 11.60
CA ILE A 98 -4.41 4.50 12.11
C ILE A 98 -4.68 5.34 13.35
N ASP A 99 -3.97 5.00 14.44
CA ASP A 99 -4.00 5.73 15.71
C ASP A 99 -3.79 7.24 15.47
N TYR A 100 -4.59 8.04 16.15
CA TYR A 100 -4.53 9.50 16.06
C TYR A 100 -3.11 10.06 16.35
N ALA A 101 -2.37 9.40 17.24
CA ALA A 101 -0.98 9.76 17.55
C ALA A 101 -0.05 9.62 16.33
N LEU A 102 -0.24 8.58 15.53
CA LEU A 102 0.49 8.40 14.25
C LEU A 102 0.01 9.34 13.17
N ARG A 103 -1.30 9.59 13.10
CA ARG A 103 -1.88 10.44 12.06
C ARG A 103 -1.28 11.84 12.04
N ARG A 104 -0.84 12.37 13.18
CA ARG A 104 -0.19 13.67 13.28
C ARG A 104 1.29 13.66 12.85
N ARG A 105 1.89 12.48 12.73
CA ARG A 105 3.33 12.30 12.45
C ARG A 105 3.65 11.98 11.01
N PHE A 106 2.62 11.65 10.23
CA PHE A 106 2.75 11.32 8.81
C PHE A 106 1.95 12.29 7.95
N ASN A 107 2.51 12.60 6.79
CA ASN A 107 1.75 13.19 5.70
C ASN A 107 1.09 12.04 4.92
N PHE A 108 -0.19 12.19 4.61
CA PHE A 108 -0.96 11.19 3.90
C PHE A 108 -1.04 11.56 2.42
N TYR A 109 -0.75 10.59 1.60
CA TYR A 109 -0.90 10.68 0.16
C TYR A 109 -1.76 9.52 -0.32
N GLU A 110 -2.86 9.82 -0.98
CA GLU A 110 -3.73 8.81 -1.58
C GLU A 110 -3.23 8.51 -2.98
N MET A 111 -2.91 7.23 -3.23
CA MET A 111 -2.51 6.75 -4.55
C MET A 111 -3.76 6.38 -5.34
N GLU A 112 -4.04 7.12 -6.39
CA GLU A 112 -5.13 6.81 -7.31
C GLU A 112 -4.72 5.75 -8.34
N PRO A 113 -5.70 4.98 -8.91
CA PRO A 113 -5.43 4.16 -10.08
C PRO A 113 -4.79 4.96 -11.21
N GLY A 114 -3.63 4.52 -11.68
CA GLY A 114 -2.76 5.29 -12.58
C GLY A 114 -3.18 5.27 -14.06
N PHE A 115 -4.44 5.03 -14.40
CA PHE A 115 -4.94 5.05 -15.79
C PHE A 115 -4.70 6.37 -16.52
N ASN A 116 -4.65 7.48 -15.77
CA ASN A 116 -4.40 8.82 -16.31
C ASN A 116 -2.92 9.22 -16.32
N SER A 117 -2.02 8.38 -15.77
CA SER A 117 -0.59 8.68 -15.74
C SER A 117 0.01 8.67 -17.16
N GLU A 118 1.05 9.47 -17.38
CA GLU A 118 1.76 9.51 -18.68
C GLU A 118 2.33 8.14 -19.02
N GLY A 119 2.85 7.39 -18.03
CA GLY A 119 3.41 6.06 -18.22
C GLY A 119 2.36 5.06 -18.70
N PHE A 120 1.16 5.04 -18.09
CA PHE A 120 0.09 4.13 -18.51
C PHE A 120 -0.44 4.50 -19.91
N LYS A 121 -0.64 5.78 -20.19
CA LYS A 121 -1.07 6.24 -21.52
C LYS A 121 -0.08 5.89 -22.63
N ALA A 122 1.22 6.05 -22.37
CA ALA A 122 2.25 5.64 -23.30
C ALA A 122 2.26 4.12 -23.54
N TYR A 123 2.12 3.34 -22.47
CA TYR A 123 1.97 1.89 -22.55
C TYR A 123 0.73 1.49 -23.36
N GLN A 124 -0.44 2.03 -23.03
CA GLN A 124 -1.70 1.78 -23.75
C GLN A 124 -1.58 2.11 -25.25
N ALA A 125 -0.98 3.25 -25.57
CA ALA A 125 -0.77 3.65 -26.96
C ALA A 125 0.20 2.71 -27.71
N SER A 126 1.20 2.15 -27.01
CA SER A 126 2.17 1.22 -27.62
C SER A 126 1.54 -0.12 -28.02
N LEU A 127 0.52 -0.56 -27.33
CA LEU A 127 -0.19 -1.82 -27.60
C LEU A 127 -1.00 -1.78 -28.90
N LYS A 128 -1.45 -0.60 -29.36
CA LYS A 128 -2.26 -0.41 -30.59
C LYS A 128 -3.47 -1.35 -30.67
N ASN A 129 -4.14 -1.60 -29.56
CA ASN A 129 -5.23 -2.55 -29.41
C ASN A 129 -6.51 -1.83 -29.01
N GLU A 130 -7.48 -1.73 -29.93
CA GLU A 130 -8.75 -1.02 -29.71
C GLU A 130 -9.62 -1.71 -28.68
N THR A 131 -9.65 -3.05 -28.66
CA THR A 131 -10.38 -3.83 -27.65
C THR A 131 -9.85 -3.53 -26.25
N PHE A 132 -8.51 -3.42 -26.11
CA PHE A 132 -7.89 -3.02 -24.86
C PHE A 132 -8.28 -1.59 -24.45
N ASN A 133 -8.31 -0.67 -25.41
CA ASN A 133 -8.73 0.72 -25.15
C ASN A 133 -10.17 0.76 -24.62
N THR A 134 -11.07 0.06 -25.28
CA THR A 134 -12.49 -0.05 -24.86
C THR A 134 -12.61 -0.67 -23.48
N LEU A 135 -11.85 -1.74 -23.18
CA LEU A 135 -11.83 -2.36 -21.86
C LEU A 135 -11.38 -1.38 -20.78
N ILE A 136 -10.30 -0.62 -21.02
CA ILE A 136 -9.81 0.38 -20.05
C ILE A 136 -10.85 1.47 -19.81
N GLU A 137 -11.56 1.94 -20.83
CA GLU A 137 -12.66 2.90 -20.67
C GLU A 137 -13.78 2.33 -19.77
N GLN A 138 -14.18 1.07 -19.97
CA GLN A 138 -15.16 0.42 -19.10
C GLN A 138 -14.67 0.29 -17.65
N ILE A 139 -13.39 -0.01 -17.44
CA ILE A 139 -12.80 -0.07 -16.08
C ILE A 139 -12.76 1.31 -15.42
N ILE A 140 -12.47 2.36 -16.18
CA ILE A 140 -12.51 3.74 -15.65
C ILE A 140 -13.94 4.11 -15.24
N ASP A 141 -14.94 3.75 -16.04
CA ASP A 141 -16.35 4.01 -15.72
C ASP A 141 -16.82 3.19 -14.51
N LEU A 142 -16.41 1.93 -14.42
CA LEU A 142 -16.61 1.09 -13.24
C LEU A 142 -16.00 1.73 -11.98
N ASN A 143 -14.78 2.26 -12.08
CA ASN A 143 -14.14 2.95 -10.98
C ASN A 143 -14.86 4.24 -10.55
N ARG A 144 -15.52 4.93 -11.46
CA ARG A 144 -16.38 6.09 -11.13
C ARG A 144 -17.58 5.63 -10.30
N GLU A 145 -18.22 4.51 -10.66
CA GLU A 145 -19.33 3.98 -9.90
C GLU A 145 -18.89 3.47 -8.52
N ILE A 146 -17.77 2.74 -8.43
CA ILE A 146 -17.18 2.30 -7.16
C ILE A 146 -16.88 3.49 -6.25
N ASN A 147 -16.34 4.57 -6.80
CA ASN A 147 -15.94 5.75 -6.03
C ASN A 147 -17.10 6.46 -5.34
N ILE A 148 -18.29 6.47 -5.95
CA ILE A 148 -19.49 7.11 -5.41
C ILE A 148 -20.42 6.16 -4.66
N ASP A 149 -20.08 4.88 -4.60
CA ASP A 149 -20.85 3.87 -3.90
C ASP A 149 -20.68 4.01 -2.38
N ASP A 150 -21.79 4.20 -1.67
CA ASP A 150 -21.80 4.42 -0.21
C ASP A 150 -21.21 3.23 0.57
N SER A 151 -21.27 2.05 -0.02
CA SER A 151 -20.75 0.81 0.59
C SER A 151 -19.27 0.59 0.32
N LEU A 152 -18.66 1.21 -0.69
CA LEU A 152 -17.30 0.98 -1.14
C LEU A 152 -16.41 2.24 -0.94
N GLY A 153 -16.49 3.17 -1.88
CA GLY A 153 -15.68 4.39 -1.88
C GLY A 153 -14.33 4.24 -2.59
N PRO A 154 -13.46 5.28 -2.52
CA PRO A 154 -12.26 5.39 -3.35
C PRO A 154 -11.21 4.30 -3.12
N GLY A 155 -11.16 3.70 -1.93
CA GLY A 155 -10.21 2.64 -1.61
C GLY A 155 -10.45 1.32 -2.36
N PHE A 156 -11.65 1.12 -2.91
CA PHE A 156 -12.03 -0.09 -3.63
C PHE A 156 -11.87 0.02 -5.15
N ARG A 157 -11.39 1.16 -5.67
CA ARG A 157 -11.16 1.34 -7.10
C ARG A 157 -10.16 0.32 -7.64
N ILE A 158 -10.45 -0.22 -8.81
CA ILE A 158 -9.60 -1.20 -9.50
C ILE A 158 -8.33 -0.51 -9.99
N GLY A 159 -7.18 -1.07 -9.62
CA GLY A 159 -5.88 -0.56 -10.00
C GLY A 159 -5.52 -0.83 -11.46
N HIS A 160 -4.73 0.06 -12.07
CA HIS A 160 -4.21 -0.12 -13.43
C HIS A 160 -3.22 -1.29 -13.54
N SER A 161 -2.66 -1.76 -12.42
CA SER A 161 -1.67 -2.85 -12.38
C SER A 161 -2.20 -4.17 -12.95
N TYR A 162 -3.51 -4.42 -12.86
CA TYR A 162 -4.13 -5.59 -13.50
C TYR A 162 -3.96 -5.61 -15.03
N PHE A 163 -3.77 -4.44 -15.63
CA PHE A 163 -3.74 -4.23 -17.07
C PHE A 163 -2.35 -3.84 -17.58
N CYS A 164 -1.28 -4.11 -16.83
CA CYS A 164 0.09 -3.75 -17.17
C CYS A 164 0.97 -4.99 -17.40
N GLY A 165 2.16 -4.77 -17.99
CA GLY A 165 3.23 -5.76 -18.03
C GLY A 165 3.15 -6.78 -19.16
N GLN A 166 2.24 -6.59 -20.13
CA GLN A 166 2.18 -7.42 -21.33
C GLN A 166 2.86 -6.72 -22.51
N GLU A 167 3.66 -7.48 -23.27
CA GLU A 167 4.22 -7.02 -24.53
C GLU A 167 3.18 -7.11 -25.66
N GLU A 168 2.38 -8.19 -25.63
CA GLU A 168 1.25 -8.40 -26.52
C GLU A 168 -0.02 -8.58 -25.68
N CYS A 169 -1.00 -7.69 -25.89
CA CYS A 169 -2.27 -7.73 -25.19
C CYS A 169 -3.25 -8.62 -25.97
N THR A 170 -3.21 -9.94 -25.71
CA THR A 170 -4.11 -10.89 -26.38
C THR A 170 -5.51 -10.85 -25.80
N GLU A 171 -6.50 -11.24 -26.60
CA GLU A 171 -7.90 -11.31 -26.14
C GLU A 171 -8.07 -12.34 -25.02
N GLU A 172 -7.36 -13.48 -25.10
CA GLU A 172 -7.38 -14.50 -24.06
C GLU A 172 -6.86 -13.96 -22.72
N TRP A 173 -5.80 -13.16 -22.75
CA TRP A 173 -5.28 -12.55 -21.53
C TRP A 173 -6.27 -11.53 -20.95
N MET A 174 -6.82 -10.64 -21.78
CA MET A 174 -7.81 -9.66 -21.34
C MET A 174 -9.04 -10.34 -20.72
N LYS A 175 -9.54 -11.40 -21.39
CA LYS A 175 -10.62 -12.23 -20.84
C LYS A 175 -10.26 -12.87 -19.51
N ALA A 176 -9.04 -13.40 -19.38
CA ALA A 176 -8.59 -14.00 -18.13
C ALA A 176 -8.59 -12.98 -16.98
N VAL A 177 -8.08 -11.76 -17.19
CA VAL A 177 -8.13 -10.69 -16.19
C VAL A 177 -9.58 -10.36 -15.81
N VAL A 178 -10.47 -10.23 -16.79
CA VAL A 178 -11.88 -9.92 -16.52
C VAL A 178 -12.54 -11.05 -15.74
N TYR A 179 -12.41 -12.31 -16.19
CA TYR A 179 -13.12 -13.44 -15.60
C TYR A 179 -12.57 -13.90 -14.26
N TYR A 180 -11.24 -13.85 -14.08
CA TYR A 180 -10.62 -14.45 -12.91
C TYR A 180 -10.19 -13.43 -11.85
N ASP A 181 -10.03 -12.15 -12.22
CA ASP A 181 -9.65 -11.11 -11.26
C ASP A 181 -10.82 -10.14 -11.02
N ILE A 182 -11.37 -9.53 -12.08
CA ILE A 182 -12.31 -8.40 -11.90
C ILE A 182 -13.71 -8.87 -11.50
N ILE A 183 -14.32 -9.84 -12.22
CA ILE A 183 -15.67 -10.30 -11.92
C ILE A 183 -15.79 -10.90 -10.51
N PRO A 184 -14.87 -11.76 -10.03
CA PRO A 184 -14.92 -12.25 -8.66
C PRO A 184 -14.83 -11.13 -7.62
N MET A 185 -14.01 -10.13 -7.87
CA MET A 185 -13.89 -8.94 -7.01
C MET A 185 -15.22 -8.17 -6.94
N LEU A 186 -15.90 -7.96 -8.07
CA LEU A 186 -17.22 -7.31 -8.09
C LEU A 186 -18.30 -8.13 -7.37
N GLN A 187 -18.23 -9.45 -7.43
CA GLN A 187 -19.14 -10.33 -6.68
C GLN A 187 -18.95 -10.21 -5.18
N GLU A 188 -17.73 -9.94 -4.73
CA GLU A 188 -17.43 -9.67 -3.34
C GLU A 188 -17.87 -8.24 -2.94
N TYR A 189 -17.60 -7.25 -3.76
CA TYR A 189 -17.95 -5.85 -3.50
C TYR A 189 -19.46 -5.65 -3.37
N TRP A 190 -20.24 -6.25 -4.27
CA TRP A 190 -21.70 -6.13 -4.32
C TRP A 190 -22.38 -7.49 -4.11
N PHE A 191 -21.98 -8.20 -3.03
CA PHE A 191 -22.49 -9.53 -2.70
C PHE A 191 -24.02 -9.55 -2.52
N ASP A 192 -24.62 -8.43 -2.13
CA ASP A 192 -26.05 -8.21 -1.92
C ASP A 192 -26.77 -7.60 -3.15
N ASP A 193 -26.05 -7.10 -4.15
CA ASP A 193 -26.60 -6.54 -5.39
C ASP A 193 -26.16 -7.34 -6.65
N ARG A 194 -26.74 -8.50 -6.82
CA ARG A 194 -26.45 -9.37 -7.98
C ARG A 194 -26.83 -8.75 -9.33
N GLN A 195 -27.78 -7.80 -9.37
CA GLN A 195 -28.16 -7.15 -10.63
C GLN A 195 -27.07 -6.19 -11.08
N LYS A 196 -26.48 -5.45 -10.16
CA LYS A 196 -25.36 -4.56 -10.41
C LYS A 196 -24.13 -5.33 -10.89
N VAL A 197 -23.78 -6.43 -10.21
CA VAL A 197 -22.70 -7.33 -10.65
C VAL A 197 -22.96 -7.83 -12.08
N LYS A 198 -24.15 -8.36 -12.36
CA LYS A 198 -24.48 -8.90 -13.70
C LYS A 198 -24.46 -7.84 -14.80
N ARG A 199 -24.85 -6.60 -14.48
CA ARG A 199 -24.75 -5.49 -15.42
C ARG A 199 -23.29 -5.24 -15.82
N TRP A 200 -22.39 -5.14 -14.84
CA TRP A 200 -20.98 -4.91 -15.11
C TRP A 200 -20.30 -6.10 -15.78
N GLU A 201 -20.65 -7.33 -15.39
CA GLU A 201 -20.22 -8.55 -16.08
C GLU A 201 -20.56 -8.48 -17.57
N ASN A 202 -21.80 -8.16 -17.92
CA ASN A 202 -22.22 -8.05 -19.31
C ASN A 202 -21.50 -6.92 -20.07
N LEU A 203 -21.23 -5.77 -19.43
CA LEU A 203 -20.51 -4.67 -20.05
C LEU A 203 -19.05 -5.04 -20.34
N LEU A 204 -18.36 -5.64 -19.35
CA LEU A 204 -16.96 -6.02 -19.50
C LEU A 204 -16.76 -7.16 -20.50
N ILE A 205 -17.66 -8.17 -20.51
CA ILE A 205 -17.60 -9.29 -21.47
C ILE A 205 -18.01 -8.81 -22.85
N GLY A 206 -18.93 -7.86 -22.94
CA GLY A 206 -19.40 -7.28 -24.20
C GLY A 206 -18.29 -6.67 -25.04
N VAL A 207 -17.22 -6.19 -24.41
CA VAL A 207 -16.03 -5.64 -25.09
C VAL A 207 -15.37 -6.63 -26.06
N PHE A 208 -15.58 -7.93 -25.87
CA PHE A 208 -14.98 -9.00 -26.67
C PHE A 208 -15.93 -9.59 -27.74
N ASN A 209 -17.13 -9.07 -27.86
CA ASN A 209 -18.15 -9.63 -28.76
C ASN A 209 -18.35 -8.80 -30.05
N ASP A 210 -17.57 -7.72 -30.20
CA ASP A 210 -17.47 -6.92 -31.43
C ASP A 210 -16.24 -7.38 -32.26
#